data_0e1c060104410d06938f95e4c47f2a61
#
_entry.id   0e1c060104410d06938f95e4c47f2a61
#
_cell.length_a   1.000
_cell.length_b   1.000
_cell.length_c   1.000
_cell.angle_alpha   90.00
_cell.angle_beta   90.00
_cell.angle_gamma   90.00
#
_symmetry.space_group_name_H-M   'P 1'
#
loop_
_entity.id
_entity.type
_entity.pdbx_description
1 polymer ?
#
loop_
_entity_poly.entity_id
_entity_poly.type
_entity_poly.pdbx_seq_one_letter_code
_entity_poly.pdbx_strand_id
1 'polypeptide(L)'
;MSNKTMREAINETLRQEMQRDPCVIIIGEDVVGGRGGTSGAEEAGGGVFGVHSGLVQEFGRERVIDTPITESAIIGAAGGAALTGLRPVVELMFVDFVGVCFDQILNQIAKFRYMFGGMAKTPVTIRTTIGAGFGAGPQHSQTLYPMFTAIPGLKCVLPSNAYDAKGLLAQAIRDDDPVIVFEHKMMYADACEVPDEPYLISFGQANFTRRGDQVTIVAFSRMVHLANQVADKMAQEGISVEVIDPRTTSPLDEDSILDSVEKTGRLVVVDESNPYCSMAAEIASLAVCEAFDYLKAPVVKVTAPHTPVPATPSLEQAYIPSTTKIETAVNTVLDFDSPRAAMG
;
A
#
# COMPACT_ATOMS: atom_id res chain seq x y z
N MET A 1 24.60 0.55 -2.24
CA MET A 1 23.42 -0.17 -1.69
C MET A 1 23.72 -0.53 -0.25
N SER A 2 22.80 -0.31 0.64
CA SER A 2 22.91 -0.67 2.06
C SER A 2 21.62 -1.37 2.51
N ASN A 3 21.73 -2.22 3.52
CA ASN A 3 20.58 -2.88 4.09
C ASN A 3 19.83 -1.86 4.96
N LYS A 4 18.57 -1.56 4.61
CA LYS A 4 17.73 -0.57 5.29
C LYS A 4 16.39 -1.17 5.64
N THR A 5 15.89 -0.85 6.81
CA THR A 5 14.49 -1.12 7.16
C THR A 5 13.56 -0.24 6.32
N MET A 6 12.30 -0.65 6.16
CA MET A 6 11.30 0.14 5.46
C MET A 6 11.15 1.54 6.08
N ARG A 7 11.18 1.65 7.42
CA ARG A 7 11.15 2.93 8.13
C ARG A 7 12.33 3.83 7.77
N GLU A 8 13.56 3.28 7.74
CA GLU A 8 14.76 4.04 7.35
C GLU A 8 14.71 4.48 5.90
N ALA A 9 14.22 3.61 5.00
CA ALA A 9 14.06 3.93 3.58
C ALA A 9 13.06 5.08 3.36
N ILE A 10 11.93 5.08 4.09
CA ILE A 10 10.94 6.17 4.05
C ILE A 10 11.54 7.46 4.61
N ASN A 11 12.20 7.41 5.78
CA ASN A 11 12.87 8.58 6.37
C ASN A 11 13.91 9.18 5.42
N GLU A 12 14.75 8.35 4.81
CA GLU A 12 15.75 8.79 3.84
C GLU A 12 15.10 9.44 2.61
N THR A 13 13.99 8.88 2.11
CA THR A 13 13.24 9.47 1.00
C THR A 13 12.73 10.86 1.34
N LEU A 14 12.09 11.02 2.50
CA LEU A 14 11.59 12.31 2.95
C LEU A 14 12.72 13.34 3.05
N ARG A 15 13.86 12.95 3.63
CA ARG A 15 15.04 13.81 3.73
C ARG A 15 15.57 14.22 2.35
N GLN A 16 15.74 13.27 1.45
CA GLN A 16 16.24 13.53 0.10
C GLN A 16 15.30 14.44 -0.71
N GLU A 17 14.00 14.23 -0.62
CA GLU A 17 13.03 15.07 -1.33
C GLU A 17 12.92 16.47 -0.71
N MET A 18 13.01 16.62 0.61
CA MET A 18 13.06 17.92 1.27
C MET A 18 14.36 18.70 0.99
N GLN A 19 15.48 18.01 0.83
CA GLN A 19 16.75 18.61 0.40
C GLN A 19 16.68 19.09 -1.05
N ARG A 20 16.05 18.27 -1.92
CA ARG A 20 15.91 18.56 -3.35
C ARG A 20 14.98 19.73 -3.64
N ASP A 21 13.87 19.84 -2.91
CA ASP A 21 12.80 20.80 -3.19
C ASP A 21 12.33 21.50 -1.92
N PRO A 22 12.54 22.84 -1.82
CA PRO A 22 12.12 23.62 -0.65
C PRO A 22 10.59 23.69 -0.48
N CYS A 23 9.80 23.36 -1.51
CA CYS A 23 8.34 23.33 -1.44
C CYS A 23 7.81 22.05 -0.76
N VAL A 24 8.64 21.03 -0.54
CA VAL A 24 8.23 19.82 0.19
C VAL A 24 8.16 20.13 1.68
N ILE A 25 7.00 19.92 2.27
CA ILE A 25 6.73 20.09 3.69
C ILE A 25 6.08 18.82 4.27
N ILE A 26 6.27 18.56 5.55
CA ILE A 26 5.63 17.45 6.27
C ILE A 26 4.60 18.04 7.23
N ILE A 27 3.38 17.49 7.25
CA ILE A 27 2.30 17.91 8.14
C ILE A 27 1.66 16.66 8.77
N GLY A 28 1.46 16.65 10.07
CA GLY A 28 0.75 15.58 10.74
C GLY A 28 0.76 15.71 12.26
N GLU A 29 0.03 14.81 12.90
CA GLU A 29 0.01 14.67 14.34
C GLU A 29 1.31 14.01 14.82
N ASP A 30 1.95 14.58 15.84
CA ASP A 30 3.17 14.08 16.49
C ASP A 30 4.38 13.87 15.56
N VAL A 31 4.37 14.40 14.33
CA VAL A 31 5.47 14.19 13.36
C VAL A 31 6.81 14.78 13.82
N VAL A 32 6.78 15.76 14.74
CA VAL A 32 7.98 16.33 15.35
C VAL A 32 8.39 15.56 16.60
N GLY A 33 7.45 15.34 17.52
CA GLY A 33 7.73 14.70 18.80
C GLY A 33 7.51 13.20 18.79
N GLY A 34 6.30 12.82 18.95
CA GLY A 34 5.84 11.46 19.16
C GLY A 34 5.72 11.06 20.63
N ARG A 35 4.81 10.14 20.89
CA ARG A 35 4.43 9.66 22.22
C ARG A 35 3.87 10.73 23.13
N GLY A 36 2.90 11.54 22.64
CA GLY A 36 2.10 12.41 23.48
C GLY A 36 2.61 13.84 23.68
N GLY A 37 3.38 14.39 22.75
CA GLY A 37 3.56 15.83 22.57
C GLY A 37 4.23 16.64 23.70
N THR A 38 4.85 15.99 24.68
CA THR A 38 5.43 16.65 25.87
C THR A 38 6.97 16.77 25.83
N SER A 39 7.62 16.10 24.90
CA SER A 39 9.08 16.15 24.77
C SER A 39 9.51 17.39 23.99
N GLY A 40 10.53 18.09 24.49
CA GLY A 40 11.18 19.15 23.74
C GLY A 40 11.75 18.67 22.41
N ALA A 41 11.99 19.58 21.47
CA ALA A 41 12.46 19.28 20.11
C ALA A 41 13.77 18.46 20.06
N GLU A 42 14.52 18.38 21.16
CA GLU A 42 15.78 17.65 21.25
C GLU A 42 15.60 16.12 21.43
N GLU A 43 14.42 15.68 21.91
CA GLU A 43 14.09 14.26 22.12
C GLU A 43 13.05 13.74 21.10
N ALA A 44 12.87 14.44 20.00
CA ALA A 44 11.83 14.14 19.03
C ALA A 44 12.04 12.78 18.39
N GLY A 45 11.19 11.81 18.77
CA GLY A 45 11.21 10.44 18.22
C GLY A 45 10.78 10.34 16.76
N GLY A 46 10.30 11.43 16.16
CA GLY A 46 9.88 11.47 14.75
C GLY A 46 8.57 10.72 14.46
N GLY A 47 7.57 10.94 15.30
CA GLY A 47 6.26 10.29 15.18
C GLY A 47 6.16 8.96 15.93
N VAL A 48 4.94 8.42 16.00
CA VAL A 48 4.62 7.18 16.75
C VAL A 48 5.48 5.99 16.26
N PHE A 49 5.78 5.94 14.97
CA PHE A 49 6.59 4.88 14.35
C PHE A 49 8.04 5.29 14.09
N GLY A 50 8.45 6.51 14.46
CA GLY A 50 9.80 7.03 14.29
C GLY A 50 10.21 7.30 12.83
N VAL A 51 9.25 7.43 11.92
CA VAL A 51 9.51 7.63 10.49
C VAL A 51 10.14 8.99 10.19
N HIS A 52 9.78 10.04 10.96
CA HIS A 52 10.25 11.41 10.76
C HIS A 52 11.47 11.78 11.63
N SER A 53 12.13 10.78 12.22
CA SER A 53 13.27 11.02 13.12
C SER A 53 14.37 11.87 12.48
N GLY A 54 14.79 12.93 13.16
CA GLY A 54 15.85 13.84 12.70
C GLY A 54 15.41 14.91 11.69
N LEU A 55 14.21 14.86 11.14
CA LEU A 55 13.81 15.77 10.06
C LEU A 55 13.54 17.20 10.59
N VAL A 56 12.95 17.35 11.75
CA VAL A 56 12.69 18.68 12.32
C VAL A 56 13.99 19.40 12.73
N GLN A 57 15.01 18.67 13.16
CA GLN A 57 16.33 19.22 13.48
C GLN A 57 17.03 19.75 12.23
N GLU A 58 16.83 19.09 11.08
CA GLU A 58 17.46 19.46 9.82
C GLU A 58 16.70 20.56 9.08
N PHE A 59 15.37 20.50 9.03
CA PHE A 59 14.53 21.36 8.19
C PHE A 59 13.72 22.40 8.94
N GLY A 60 13.70 22.35 10.27
CA GLY A 60 12.95 23.28 11.11
C GLY A 60 11.45 23.03 11.17
N ARG A 61 10.79 23.70 12.13
CA ARG A 61 9.34 23.57 12.38
C ARG A 61 8.47 24.24 11.28
N GLU A 62 9.06 25.05 10.45
CA GLU A 62 8.35 25.65 9.30
C GLU A 62 8.11 24.66 8.18
N ARG A 63 8.91 23.59 8.10
CA ARG A 63 8.80 22.55 7.09
C ARG A 63 8.39 21.18 7.64
N VAL A 64 8.53 20.96 8.95
CA VAL A 64 8.02 19.77 9.65
C VAL A 64 7.03 20.27 10.71
N ILE A 65 5.75 20.19 10.40
CA ILE A 65 4.66 20.89 11.05
C ILE A 65 3.84 19.90 11.89
N ASP A 66 3.95 20.03 13.21
CA ASP A 66 3.08 19.31 14.15
C ASP A 66 1.70 19.94 14.22
N THR A 67 0.69 19.12 14.36
CA THR A 67 -0.70 19.55 14.49
C THR A 67 -1.36 18.94 15.71
N PRO A 68 -2.41 19.56 16.24
CA PRO A 68 -3.36 18.84 17.10
C PRO A 68 -4.02 17.67 16.36
N ILE A 69 -4.72 16.80 17.09
CA ILE A 69 -5.56 15.71 16.53
C ILE A 69 -6.73 16.33 15.76
N THR A 70 -6.57 16.55 14.46
CA THR A 70 -7.57 17.22 13.61
C THR A 70 -7.39 16.80 12.15
N GLU A 71 -7.64 15.57 11.80
CA GLU A 71 -7.33 14.99 10.47
C GLU A 71 -8.03 15.78 9.33
N SER A 72 -9.25 16.28 9.56
CA SER A 72 -9.93 17.16 8.59
C SER A 72 -9.13 18.43 8.30
N ALA A 73 -8.58 19.06 9.33
CA ALA A 73 -7.76 20.27 9.17
C ALA A 73 -6.40 19.95 8.55
N ILE A 74 -5.79 18.83 8.94
CA ILE A 74 -4.49 18.37 8.40
C ILE A 74 -4.60 18.18 6.88
N ILE A 75 -5.55 17.36 6.43
CA ILE A 75 -5.74 17.04 5.00
C ILE A 75 -6.23 18.28 4.23
N GLY A 76 -7.17 19.05 4.80
CA GLY A 76 -7.69 20.26 4.15
C GLY A 76 -6.64 21.35 3.97
N ALA A 77 -5.80 21.58 5.00
CA ALA A 77 -4.69 22.53 4.92
C ALA A 77 -3.64 22.08 3.89
N ALA A 78 -3.35 20.79 3.80
CA ALA A 78 -2.46 20.25 2.78
C ALA A 78 -3.01 20.49 1.35
N GLY A 79 -4.31 20.24 1.14
CA GLY A 79 -4.95 20.54 -0.14
C GLY A 79 -4.83 22.01 -0.54
N GLY A 80 -5.10 22.93 0.41
CA GLY A 80 -4.93 24.37 0.20
C GLY A 80 -3.46 24.77 -0.06
N ALA A 81 -2.52 24.22 0.69
CA ALA A 81 -1.09 24.46 0.50
C ALA A 81 -0.60 23.99 -0.87
N ALA A 82 -1.08 22.84 -1.34
CA ALA A 82 -0.75 22.33 -2.68
C ALA A 82 -1.22 23.29 -3.79
N LEU A 83 -2.40 23.86 -3.66
CA LEU A 83 -2.92 24.85 -4.62
C LEU A 83 -2.11 26.16 -4.64
N THR A 84 -1.32 26.43 -3.60
CA THR A 84 -0.44 27.62 -3.53
C THR A 84 1.01 27.31 -3.90
N GLY A 85 1.32 26.09 -4.35
CA GLY A 85 2.63 25.71 -4.88
C GLY A 85 3.52 24.93 -3.93
N LEU A 86 3.04 24.57 -2.74
CA LEU A 86 3.76 23.64 -1.85
C LEU A 86 3.51 22.18 -2.28
N ARG A 87 4.36 21.26 -1.78
CA ARG A 87 4.25 19.82 -1.95
C ARG A 87 4.11 19.16 -0.56
N PRO A 88 2.91 19.14 0.01
CA PRO A 88 2.71 18.57 1.33
C PRO A 88 2.81 17.05 1.32
N VAL A 89 3.61 16.52 2.24
CA VAL A 89 3.58 15.10 2.63
C VAL A 89 2.84 15.05 3.96
N VAL A 90 1.67 14.44 3.94
CA VAL A 90 0.77 14.40 5.10
C VAL A 90 0.83 13.03 5.75
N GLU A 91 0.94 12.97 7.07
CA GLU A 91 0.71 11.73 7.80
C GLU A 91 -0.72 11.68 8.34
N LEU A 92 -1.51 10.75 7.80
CA LEU A 92 -2.72 10.23 8.42
C LEU A 92 -2.31 8.98 9.18
N MET A 93 -2.10 9.07 10.48
CA MET A 93 -1.39 8.07 11.29
C MET A 93 -1.90 6.64 11.09
N PHE A 94 -3.22 6.46 11.08
CA PHE A 94 -3.89 5.20 10.76
C PHE A 94 -4.99 5.46 9.73
N VAL A 95 -5.12 4.58 8.75
CA VAL A 95 -6.18 4.67 7.73
C VAL A 95 -7.57 4.67 8.35
N ASP A 96 -7.71 4.09 9.52
CA ASP A 96 -8.95 4.03 10.32
C ASP A 96 -9.53 5.42 10.61
N PHE A 97 -8.70 6.45 10.68
CA PHE A 97 -9.11 7.83 10.96
C PHE A 97 -9.62 8.59 9.73
N VAL A 98 -9.61 7.95 8.56
CA VAL A 98 -10.09 8.57 7.33
C VAL A 98 -11.54 9.06 7.42
N GLY A 99 -12.37 8.42 8.26
CA GLY A 99 -13.77 8.78 8.40
C GLY A 99 -14.02 10.24 8.74
N VAL A 100 -13.12 10.89 9.50
CA VAL A 100 -13.26 12.31 9.88
C VAL A 100 -12.68 13.30 8.85
N CYS A 101 -11.88 12.84 7.88
CA CYS A 101 -11.26 13.67 6.85
C CYS A 101 -11.60 13.23 5.41
N PHE A 102 -12.52 12.29 5.25
CA PHE A 102 -12.80 11.68 3.95
C PHE A 102 -13.29 12.68 2.90
N ASP A 103 -14.10 13.66 3.31
CA ASP A 103 -14.55 14.73 2.40
C ASP A 103 -13.38 15.50 1.78
N GLN A 104 -12.37 15.82 2.58
CA GLN A 104 -11.18 16.55 2.11
C GLN A 104 -10.41 15.76 1.04
N ILE A 105 -10.40 14.44 1.13
CA ILE A 105 -9.78 13.55 0.13
C ILE A 105 -10.69 13.39 -1.07
N LEU A 106 -11.94 12.94 -0.84
CA LEU A 106 -12.88 12.53 -1.89
C LEU A 106 -13.36 13.70 -2.75
N ASN A 107 -13.83 14.78 -2.11
CA ASN A 107 -14.52 15.87 -2.79
C ASN A 107 -13.64 17.08 -3.09
N GLN A 108 -12.49 17.20 -2.40
CA GLN A 108 -11.58 18.33 -2.56
C GLN A 108 -10.32 17.91 -3.33
N ILE A 109 -9.35 17.29 -2.66
CA ILE A 109 -8.01 17.01 -3.21
C ILE A 109 -8.08 16.20 -4.51
N ALA A 110 -8.86 15.12 -4.53
CA ALA A 110 -9.00 14.26 -5.71
C ALA A 110 -9.71 14.94 -6.89
N LYS A 111 -10.41 16.07 -6.68
CA LYS A 111 -11.23 16.72 -7.70
C LYS A 111 -10.69 18.07 -8.19
N PHE A 112 -9.79 18.71 -7.47
CA PHE A 112 -9.32 20.05 -7.80
C PHE A 112 -8.82 20.16 -9.23
N ARG A 113 -7.98 19.26 -9.71
CA ARG A 113 -7.50 19.31 -11.10
C ARG A 113 -8.65 19.29 -12.10
N TYR A 114 -9.61 18.39 -11.93
CA TYR A 114 -10.76 18.30 -12.83
C TYR A 114 -11.67 19.54 -12.75
N MET A 115 -11.99 19.98 -11.53
CA MET A 115 -12.87 21.14 -11.30
C MET A 115 -12.28 22.44 -11.83
N PHE A 116 -10.97 22.59 -11.81
CA PHE A 116 -10.28 23.78 -12.33
C PHE A 116 -9.79 23.60 -13.77
N GLY A 117 -10.40 22.68 -14.54
CA GLY A 117 -10.14 22.52 -15.97
C GLY A 117 -8.70 22.10 -16.31
N GLY A 118 -8.04 21.36 -15.42
CA GLY A 118 -6.67 20.89 -15.59
C GLY A 118 -5.58 21.90 -15.18
N MET A 119 -5.95 23.14 -14.84
CA MET A 119 -4.97 24.18 -14.47
C MET A 119 -4.38 24.00 -13.08
N ALA A 120 -5.13 23.42 -12.14
CA ALA A 120 -4.64 23.19 -10.79
C ALA A 120 -3.76 21.92 -10.74
N LYS A 121 -2.63 22.04 -10.06
CA LYS A 121 -1.85 20.91 -9.56
C LYS A 121 -2.22 20.67 -8.12
N THR A 122 -2.28 19.41 -7.72
CA THR A 122 -2.63 19.03 -6.34
C THR A 122 -1.61 18.01 -5.81
N PRO A 123 -0.33 18.40 -5.72
CA PRO A 123 0.78 17.52 -5.32
C PRO A 123 0.73 17.18 -3.82
N VAL A 124 -0.29 16.49 -3.38
CA VAL A 124 -0.44 16.04 -2.00
C VAL A 124 -0.08 14.56 -1.91
N THR A 125 0.90 14.23 -1.10
CA THR A 125 1.21 12.83 -0.75
C THR A 125 0.66 12.54 0.64
N ILE A 126 -0.31 11.63 0.73
CA ILE A 126 -0.87 11.18 2.01
C ILE A 126 -0.22 9.84 2.36
N ARG A 127 0.52 9.79 3.46
CA ARG A 127 1.04 8.54 4.03
C ARG A 127 0.11 8.07 5.12
N THR A 128 -0.21 6.79 5.14
CA THR A 128 -1.07 6.22 6.17
C THR A 128 -0.72 4.77 6.45
N THR A 129 -0.93 4.32 7.71
CA THR A 129 -0.67 2.93 8.06
C THR A 129 -1.91 2.06 7.90
N ILE A 130 -1.69 0.81 7.51
CA ILE A 130 -2.70 -0.24 7.36
C ILE A 130 -2.29 -1.52 8.09
N GLY A 131 -3.22 -2.45 8.17
CA GLY A 131 -2.98 -3.86 8.45
C GLY A 131 -3.08 -4.25 9.91
N ALA A 132 -3.37 -5.53 10.13
CA ALA A 132 -3.43 -6.18 11.42
C ALA A 132 -2.08 -6.79 11.84
N GLY A 133 -2.00 -7.31 13.08
CA GLY A 133 -0.81 -7.99 13.63
C GLY A 133 -0.13 -7.23 14.77
N PHE A 134 -0.62 -6.04 15.10
CA PHE A 134 -0.04 -5.19 16.14
C PHE A 134 -0.81 -5.24 17.48
N GLY A 135 -1.96 -5.94 17.52
CA GLY A 135 -2.83 -5.99 18.69
C GLY A 135 -3.59 -4.70 18.98
N ALA A 136 -3.66 -3.80 18.00
CA ALA A 136 -4.23 -2.46 18.18
C ALA A 136 -5.78 -2.41 18.07
N GLY A 137 -6.42 -3.54 17.74
CA GLY A 137 -7.87 -3.68 17.66
C GLY A 137 -8.52 -3.01 16.44
N PRO A 138 -9.86 -2.92 16.43
CA PRO A 138 -10.63 -2.65 15.22
C PRO A 138 -10.50 -1.20 14.68
N GLN A 139 -10.02 -0.27 15.49
CA GLN A 139 -9.93 1.15 15.12
C GLN A 139 -8.51 1.60 14.73
N HIS A 140 -7.53 0.66 14.67
CA HIS A 140 -6.13 0.95 14.36
C HIS A 140 -5.49 -0.14 13.49
N SER A 141 -6.29 -1.01 12.87
CA SER A 141 -5.77 -2.20 12.17
C SER A 141 -6.47 -2.51 10.86
N GLN A 142 -7.33 -1.64 10.38
CA GLN A 142 -8.08 -1.87 9.15
C GLN A 142 -7.20 -1.78 7.91
N THR A 143 -7.65 -2.42 6.84
CA THR A 143 -7.02 -2.37 5.52
C THR A 143 -8.05 -1.83 4.53
N LEU A 144 -8.10 -0.49 4.37
CA LEU A 144 -9.18 0.22 3.68
C LEU A 144 -8.78 0.77 2.29
N TYR A 145 -7.61 0.43 1.77
CA TYR A 145 -7.15 0.97 0.48
C TYR A 145 -8.13 0.75 -0.70
N PRO A 146 -8.99 -0.30 -0.74
CA PRO A 146 -9.95 -0.43 -1.84
C PRO A 146 -10.94 0.73 -1.92
N MET A 147 -11.29 1.37 -0.80
CA MET A 147 -12.17 2.55 -0.79
C MET A 147 -11.56 3.73 -1.56
N PHE A 148 -10.25 3.88 -1.50
CA PHE A 148 -9.53 4.97 -2.16
C PHE A 148 -9.25 4.66 -3.62
N THR A 149 -9.03 3.39 -3.95
CA THR A 149 -8.87 2.93 -5.34
C THR A 149 -10.07 3.29 -6.20
N ALA A 150 -11.28 3.28 -5.62
CA ALA A 150 -12.51 3.64 -6.31
C ALA A 150 -12.69 5.16 -6.53
N ILE A 151 -11.76 6.03 -6.08
CA ILE A 151 -11.90 7.48 -6.18
C ILE A 151 -11.19 8.02 -7.43
N PRO A 152 -11.93 8.46 -8.48
CA PRO A 152 -11.30 9.06 -9.65
C PRO A 152 -10.51 10.33 -9.27
N GLY A 153 -9.27 10.41 -9.76
CA GLY A 153 -8.34 11.51 -9.50
C GLY A 153 -7.39 11.27 -8.33
N LEU A 154 -7.44 10.09 -7.71
CA LEU A 154 -6.54 9.67 -6.63
C LEU A 154 -5.69 8.48 -7.09
N LYS A 155 -4.39 8.51 -6.81
CA LYS A 155 -3.47 7.39 -7.01
C LYS A 155 -3.26 6.65 -5.69
N CYS A 156 -3.17 5.32 -5.74
CA CYS A 156 -3.08 4.45 -4.57
C CYS A 156 -1.88 3.51 -4.67
N VAL A 157 -1.00 3.57 -3.68
CA VAL A 157 0.32 2.91 -3.68
C VAL A 157 0.48 2.03 -2.45
N LEU A 158 0.94 0.80 -2.64
CA LEU A 158 1.09 -0.21 -1.58
C LEU A 158 2.47 -0.88 -1.66
N PRO A 159 3.53 -0.28 -1.11
CA PRO A 159 4.84 -0.92 -1.11
C PRO A 159 4.85 -2.22 -0.32
N SER A 160 5.60 -3.21 -0.79
CA SER A 160 5.77 -4.51 -0.14
C SER A 160 7.14 -4.72 0.50
N ASN A 161 8.07 -3.78 0.35
CA ASN A 161 9.44 -3.84 0.89
C ASN A 161 10.07 -2.45 0.97
N ALA A 162 11.26 -2.33 1.56
CA ALA A 162 11.96 -1.06 1.75
C ALA A 162 12.41 -0.43 0.42
N TYR A 163 12.81 -1.22 -0.57
CA TYR A 163 13.17 -0.74 -1.90
C TYR A 163 11.98 -0.08 -2.59
N ASP A 164 10.84 -0.75 -2.61
CA ASP A 164 9.62 -0.20 -3.22
C ASP A 164 9.11 1.01 -2.45
N ALA A 165 9.16 0.99 -1.11
CA ALA A 165 8.76 2.12 -0.28
C ALA A 165 9.55 3.40 -0.62
N LYS A 166 10.87 3.30 -0.80
CA LYS A 166 11.72 4.44 -1.20
C LYS A 166 11.33 4.98 -2.58
N GLY A 167 11.33 4.12 -3.58
CA GLY A 167 11.14 4.55 -4.98
C GLY A 167 9.71 5.04 -5.27
N LEU A 168 8.69 4.37 -4.70
CA LEU A 168 7.30 4.76 -4.87
C LEU A 168 6.94 6.03 -4.09
N LEU A 169 7.48 6.23 -2.87
CA LEU A 169 7.27 7.46 -2.12
C LEU A 169 7.94 8.66 -2.79
N ALA A 170 9.15 8.49 -3.30
CA ALA A 170 9.82 9.55 -4.08
C ALA A 170 8.99 9.93 -5.33
N GLN A 171 8.45 8.93 -6.04
CA GLN A 171 7.55 9.16 -7.16
C GLN A 171 6.27 9.89 -6.72
N ALA A 172 5.67 9.52 -5.58
CA ALA A 172 4.47 10.15 -5.04
C ALA A 172 4.70 11.64 -4.71
N ILE A 173 5.82 11.96 -4.07
CA ILE A 173 6.16 13.36 -3.71
C ILE A 173 6.39 14.21 -4.95
N ARG A 174 6.90 13.62 -6.05
CA ARG A 174 7.16 14.33 -7.31
C ARG A 174 5.95 14.40 -8.24
N ASP A 175 4.89 13.65 -7.97
CA ASP A 175 3.68 13.67 -8.77
C ASP A 175 2.92 15.01 -8.60
N ASP A 176 2.28 15.48 -9.66
CA ASP A 176 1.47 16.71 -9.63
C ASP A 176 0.00 16.45 -9.27
N ASP A 177 -0.37 15.18 -9.09
CA ASP A 177 -1.69 14.73 -8.64
C ASP A 177 -1.61 14.06 -7.27
N PRO A 178 -2.73 13.96 -6.53
CA PRO A 178 -2.73 13.40 -5.19
C PRO A 178 -2.46 11.91 -5.19
N VAL A 179 -1.60 11.48 -4.27
CA VAL A 179 -1.22 10.08 -4.08
C VAL A 179 -1.41 9.69 -2.63
N ILE A 180 -2.03 8.53 -2.38
CA ILE A 180 -2.03 7.88 -1.07
C ILE A 180 -1.04 6.71 -1.07
N VAL A 181 -0.15 6.67 -0.09
CA VAL A 181 0.81 5.60 0.17
C VAL A 181 0.38 4.84 1.42
N PHE A 182 -0.01 3.58 1.25
CA PHE A 182 -0.45 2.70 2.32
C PHE A 182 0.70 1.86 2.83
N GLU A 183 1.16 2.13 4.03
CA GLU A 183 2.31 1.51 4.66
C GLU A 183 1.85 0.46 5.67
N HIS A 184 2.20 -0.81 5.46
CA HIS A 184 1.82 -1.84 6.41
C HIS A 184 2.71 -1.77 7.66
N LYS A 185 2.13 -1.38 8.80
CA LYS A 185 2.90 -1.10 10.03
C LYS A 185 3.76 -2.24 10.55
N MET A 186 3.39 -3.49 10.26
CA MET A 186 4.21 -4.66 10.62
C MET A 186 5.48 -4.79 9.79
N MET A 187 5.61 -4.05 8.68
CA MET A 187 6.77 -4.12 7.78
C MET A 187 7.82 -3.04 8.06
N TYR A 188 7.56 -2.09 8.96
CA TYR A 188 8.51 -1.00 9.23
C TYR A 188 9.90 -1.47 9.70
N ALA A 189 9.99 -2.65 10.31
CA ALA A 189 11.25 -3.24 10.73
C ALA A 189 11.86 -4.21 9.68
N ASP A 190 11.12 -4.55 8.63
CA ASP A 190 11.61 -5.43 7.58
C ASP A 190 12.66 -4.70 6.74
N ALA A 191 13.79 -5.36 6.50
CA ALA A 191 14.92 -4.77 5.84
C ALA A 191 15.27 -5.50 4.54
N CYS A 192 15.73 -4.74 3.56
CA CYS A 192 16.31 -5.26 2.33
C CYS A 192 17.42 -4.32 1.81
N GLU A 193 18.10 -4.74 0.75
CA GLU A 193 19.06 -3.87 0.07
C GLU A 193 18.35 -2.73 -0.66
N VAL A 194 18.74 -1.49 -0.35
CA VAL A 194 18.20 -0.26 -0.94
C VAL A 194 19.33 0.62 -1.44
N PRO A 195 19.25 1.19 -2.65
CA PRO A 195 20.22 2.18 -3.13
C PRO A 195 20.25 3.41 -2.22
N ASP A 196 21.42 3.96 -1.97
CA ASP A 196 21.58 5.20 -1.18
C ASP A 196 21.15 6.42 -2.00
N GLU A 197 21.38 6.38 -3.32
CA GLU A 197 20.93 7.42 -4.23
C GLU A 197 19.41 7.44 -4.42
N PRO A 198 18.81 8.61 -4.69
CA PRO A 198 17.40 8.72 -5.03
C PRO A 198 17.06 7.99 -6.34
N TYR A 199 15.95 7.30 -6.36
CA TYR A 199 15.39 6.68 -7.58
C TYR A 199 13.86 6.72 -7.53
N LEU A 200 13.23 6.51 -8.67
CA LEU A 200 11.79 6.50 -8.83
C LEU A 200 11.32 5.14 -9.31
N ILE A 201 10.14 4.74 -8.86
CA ILE A 201 9.40 3.60 -9.38
C ILE A 201 8.10 4.13 -9.96
N SER A 202 7.87 3.87 -11.25
CA SER A 202 6.66 4.31 -11.94
C SER A 202 5.42 3.62 -11.40
N PHE A 203 4.32 4.35 -11.28
CA PHE A 203 3.02 3.78 -10.96
C PHE A 203 2.46 2.97 -12.13
N GLY A 204 1.62 1.97 -11.83
CA GLY A 204 1.07 1.09 -12.85
C GLY A 204 2.10 0.10 -13.43
N GLN A 205 3.15 -0.21 -12.69
CA GLN A 205 4.16 -1.21 -13.05
C GLN A 205 4.30 -2.25 -11.94
N ALA A 206 3.76 -3.41 -12.16
CA ALA A 206 3.84 -4.53 -11.24
C ALA A 206 5.27 -5.09 -11.15
N ASN A 207 5.58 -5.70 -10.01
CA ASN A 207 6.81 -6.46 -9.82
C ASN A 207 6.51 -7.95 -9.76
N PHE A 208 7.18 -8.71 -10.62
CA PHE A 208 7.16 -10.17 -10.51
C PHE A 208 8.23 -10.59 -9.50
N THR A 209 7.82 -10.76 -8.25
CA THR A 209 8.73 -11.19 -7.18
C THR A 209 9.19 -12.63 -7.36
N ARG A 210 8.41 -13.41 -8.12
CA ARG A 210 8.75 -14.76 -8.55
C ARG A 210 8.14 -15.05 -9.92
N ARG A 211 8.88 -15.71 -10.79
CA ARG A 211 8.38 -16.22 -12.08
C ARG A 211 7.92 -17.67 -11.95
N GLY A 212 6.83 -18.00 -12.64
CA GLY A 212 6.22 -19.32 -12.67
C GLY A 212 5.27 -19.50 -13.85
N ASP A 213 4.74 -20.71 -14.05
CA ASP A 213 3.92 -21.05 -15.22
C ASP A 213 2.71 -21.93 -14.93
N GLN A 214 2.49 -22.35 -13.67
CA GLN A 214 1.37 -23.21 -13.31
C GLN A 214 0.23 -22.49 -12.56
N VAL A 215 0.57 -21.55 -11.68
CA VAL A 215 -0.40 -20.76 -10.90
C VAL A 215 0.11 -19.33 -10.79
N THR A 216 -0.78 -18.37 -10.96
CA THR A 216 -0.54 -16.95 -10.66
C THR A 216 -1.08 -16.62 -9.28
N ILE A 217 -0.26 -16.01 -8.43
CA ILE A 217 -0.70 -15.36 -7.20
C ILE A 217 -0.51 -13.85 -7.37
N VAL A 218 -1.59 -13.08 -7.23
CA VAL A 218 -1.52 -11.62 -7.08
C VAL A 218 -1.68 -11.29 -5.60
N ALA A 219 -0.73 -10.56 -5.03
CA ALA A 219 -0.72 -10.24 -3.61
C ALA A 219 -0.31 -8.78 -3.38
N PHE A 220 -0.83 -8.17 -2.31
CA PHE A 220 -0.62 -6.77 -1.98
C PHE A 220 0.16 -6.60 -0.67
N SER A 221 1.11 -5.63 -0.65
CA SER A 221 1.84 -5.21 0.54
C SER A 221 2.41 -6.43 1.30
N ARG A 222 2.14 -6.58 2.59
CA ARG A 222 2.63 -7.71 3.41
C ARG A 222 2.25 -9.09 2.85
N MET A 223 1.14 -9.21 2.15
CA MET A 223 0.70 -10.50 1.59
C MET A 223 1.64 -11.03 0.51
N VAL A 224 2.45 -10.18 -0.12
CA VAL A 224 3.50 -10.58 -1.07
C VAL A 224 4.53 -11.48 -0.40
N HIS A 225 4.92 -11.17 0.84
CA HIS A 225 5.87 -12.01 1.59
C HIS A 225 5.29 -13.40 1.87
N LEU A 226 4.02 -13.48 2.28
CA LEU A 226 3.36 -14.76 2.52
C LEU A 226 3.18 -15.57 1.24
N ALA A 227 2.85 -14.89 0.13
CA ALA A 227 2.74 -15.53 -1.18
C ALA A 227 4.08 -16.12 -1.64
N ASN A 228 5.18 -15.40 -1.46
CA ASN A 228 6.53 -15.92 -1.79
C ASN A 228 6.93 -17.11 -0.92
N GLN A 229 6.62 -17.09 0.40
CA GLN A 229 6.86 -18.25 1.27
C GLN A 229 6.10 -19.49 0.80
N VAL A 230 4.85 -19.33 0.37
CA VAL A 230 4.07 -20.43 -0.19
C VAL A 230 4.66 -20.88 -1.52
N ALA A 231 5.03 -19.98 -2.39
CA ALA A 231 5.65 -20.31 -3.67
C ALA A 231 6.98 -21.06 -3.50
N ASP A 232 7.77 -20.74 -2.47
CA ASP A 232 8.99 -21.47 -2.13
C ASP A 232 8.69 -22.91 -1.68
N LYS A 233 7.64 -23.10 -0.89
CA LYS A 233 7.18 -24.43 -0.47
C LYS A 233 6.66 -25.24 -1.65
N MET A 234 5.80 -24.65 -2.47
CA MET A 234 5.26 -25.28 -3.66
C MET A 234 6.35 -25.74 -4.65
N ALA A 235 7.42 -24.94 -4.79
CA ALA A 235 8.55 -25.30 -5.64
C ALA A 235 9.27 -26.58 -5.17
N GLN A 236 9.31 -26.86 -3.87
CA GLN A 236 9.85 -28.12 -3.34
C GLN A 236 9.01 -29.34 -3.73
N GLU A 237 7.74 -29.11 -4.02
CA GLU A 237 6.79 -30.10 -4.49
C GLU A 237 6.71 -30.16 -6.05
N GLY A 238 7.57 -29.39 -6.74
CA GLY A 238 7.64 -29.33 -8.20
C GLY A 238 6.56 -28.45 -8.84
N ILE A 239 5.90 -27.58 -8.05
CA ILE A 239 4.84 -26.68 -8.52
C ILE A 239 5.45 -25.28 -8.76
N SER A 240 5.27 -24.77 -9.97
CA SER A 240 5.81 -23.47 -10.42
C SER A 240 4.77 -22.37 -10.25
N VAL A 241 4.95 -21.54 -9.24
CA VAL A 241 4.05 -20.42 -8.89
C VAL A 241 4.66 -19.10 -9.30
N GLU A 242 3.93 -18.28 -10.04
CA GLU A 242 4.24 -16.89 -10.30
C GLU A 242 3.63 -15.99 -9.23
N VAL A 243 4.41 -15.06 -8.68
CA VAL A 243 3.94 -14.10 -7.69
C VAL A 243 4.09 -12.68 -8.22
N ILE A 244 2.96 -11.97 -8.32
CA ILE A 244 2.87 -10.58 -8.78
C ILE A 244 2.55 -9.69 -7.58
N ASP A 245 3.37 -8.67 -7.40
CA ASP A 245 3.11 -7.51 -6.54
C ASP A 245 2.70 -6.35 -7.45
N PRO A 246 1.44 -5.94 -7.47
CA PRO A 246 0.99 -4.82 -8.29
C PRO A 246 1.61 -3.47 -7.90
N ARG A 247 2.10 -3.30 -6.66
CA ARG A 247 2.65 -2.06 -6.10
C ARG A 247 1.66 -0.90 -6.03
N THR A 248 0.74 -0.83 -6.97
CA THR A 248 -0.30 0.20 -7.06
C THR A 248 -1.65 -0.44 -7.39
N THR A 249 -2.73 0.16 -6.87
CA THR A 249 -4.10 -0.25 -7.20
C THR A 249 -4.80 0.77 -8.09
N SER A 250 -4.29 2.01 -8.12
CA SER A 250 -4.72 3.07 -9.02
C SER A 250 -3.48 3.93 -9.39
N PRO A 251 -2.96 3.81 -10.63
CA PRO A 251 -3.35 2.85 -11.68
C PRO A 251 -2.92 1.41 -11.34
N LEU A 252 -3.73 0.43 -11.76
CA LEU A 252 -3.39 -0.99 -11.69
C LEU A 252 -2.64 -1.41 -12.97
N ASP A 253 -1.67 -2.29 -12.86
CA ASP A 253 -1.02 -2.95 -14.00
C ASP A 253 -1.85 -4.17 -14.42
N GLU A 254 -2.94 -3.91 -15.13
CA GLU A 254 -3.87 -4.92 -15.60
C GLU A 254 -3.22 -5.87 -16.61
N ASP A 255 -2.41 -5.33 -17.52
CA ASP A 255 -1.74 -6.10 -18.57
C ASP A 255 -0.83 -7.18 -17.98
N SER A 256 0.00 -6.85 -17.00
CA SER A 256 0.88 -7.83 -16.35
C SER A 256 0.11 -8.94 -15.64
N ILE A 257 -1.04 -8.62 -15.06
CA ILE A 257 -1.91 -9.60 -14.38
C ILE A 257 -2.57 -10.53 -15.44
N LEU A 258 -3.12 -9.94 -16.49
CA LEU A 258 -3.79 -10.70 -17.57
C LEU A 258 -2.81 -11.61 -18.31
N ASP A 259 -1.65 -11.12 -18.70
CA ASP A 259 -0.58 -11.92 -19.35
C ASP A 259 -0.20 -13.14 -18.50
N SER A 260 -0.12 -12.96 -17.18
CA SER A 260 0.18 -14.07 -16.27
C SER A 260 -0.99 -15.06 -16.17
N VAL A 261 -2.23 -14.58 -16.13
CA VAL A 261 -3.43 -15.43 -16.12
C VAL A 261 -3.56 -16.22 -17.41
N GLU A 262 -3.32 -15.59 -18.56
CA GLU A 262 -3.32 -16.26 -19.85
C GLU A 262 -2.29 -17.41 -19.91
N LYS A 263 -1.10 -17.17 -19.38
CA LYS A 263 -0.01 -18.15 -19.32
C LYS A 263 -0.35 -19.34 -18.41
N THR A 264 -0.80 -19.07 -17.18
CA THR A 264 -0.98 -20.11 -16.15
C THR A 264 -2.36 -20.75 -16.20
N GLY A 265 -3.38 -19.99 -16.52
CA GLY A 265 -4.79 -20.36 -16.46
C GLY A 265 -5.36 -20.52 -15.06
N ARG A 266 -4.61 -20.19 -14.01
CA ARG A 266 -5.02 -20.35 -12.60
C ARG A 266 -4.63 -19.12 -11.79
N LEU A 267 -5.61 -18.55 -11.10
CA LEU A 267 -5.43 -17.30 -10.36
C LEU A 267 -5.86 -17.46 -8.89
N VAL A 268 -4.95 -17.08 -8.00
CA VAL A 268 -5.21 -16.85 -6.58
C VAL A 268 -4.92 -15.37 -6.28
N VAL A 269 -5.85 -14.68 -5.60
CA VAL A 269 -5.64 -13.30 -5.18
C VAL A 269 -5.60 -13.23 -3.66
N VAL A 270 -4.53 -12.66 -3.11
CA VAL A 270 -4.28 -12.58 -1.67
C VAL A 270 -4.32 -11.12 -1.22
N ASP A 271 -5.31 -10.80 -0.39
CA ASP A 271 -5.62 -9.44 0.01
C ASP A 271 -5.99 -9.39 1.50
N GLU A 272 -5.33 -8.59 2.30
CA GLU A 272 -5.66 -8.45 3.73
C GLU A 272 -6.93 -7.63 3.97
N SER A 273 -7.51 -7.02 2.95
CA SER A 273 -8.81 -6.35 3.07
C SER A 273 -9.97 -7.36 3.24
N ASN A 274 -11.14 -6.86 3.63
CA ASN A 274 -12.33 -7.69 3.71
C ASN A 274 -12.78 -8.16 2.32
N PRO A 275 -13.59 -9.24 2.21
CA PRO A 275 -13.88 -9.88 0.91
C PRO A 275 -14.78 -9.05 -0.02
N TYR A 276 -15.56 -8.10 0.52
CA TYR A 276 -16.48 -7.28 -0.26
C TYR A 276 -15.81 -5.99 -0.75
N CYS A 277 -16.02 -5.66 -2.03
CA CYS A 277 -15.43 -4.47 -2.67
C CYS A 277 -13.91 -4.39 -2.48
N SER A 278 -13.24 -5.54 -2.43
CA SER A 278 -11.78 -5.66 -2.27
C SER A 278 -11.08 -5.67 -3.63
N MET A 279 -9.77 -5.43 -3.64
CA MET A 279 -8.98 -5.63 -4.86
C MET A 279 -8.97 -7.10 -5.30
N ALA A 280 -9.13 -8.04 -4.36
CA ALA A 280 -9.31 -9.45 -4.72
C ALA A 280 -10.61 -9.68 -5.51
N ALA A 281 -11.67 -8.93 -5.23
CA ALA A 281 -12.91 -9.01 -6.00
C ALA A 281 -12.75 -8.35 -7.38
N GLU A 282 -12.06 -7.19 -7.44
CA GLU A 282 -11.80 -6.46 -8.68
C GLU A 282 -10.94 -7.27 -9.65
N ILE A 283 -9.82 -7.82 -9.18
CA ILE A 283 -8.93 -8.65 -10.01
C ILE A 283 -9.62 -9.95 -10.45
N ALA A 284 -10.46 -10.54 -9.60
CA ALA A 284 -11.26 -11.70 -10.01
C ALA A 284 -12.24 -11.34 -11.12
N SER A 285 -12.87 -10.15 -11.04
CA SER A 285 -13.76 -9.64 -12.10
C SER A 285 -12.99 -9.37 -13.39
N LEU A 286 -11.84 -8.69 -13.29
CA LEU A 286 -10.95 -8.41 -14.42
C LEU A 286 -10.58 -9.71 -15.16
N ALA A 287 -10.08 -10.72 -14.44
CA ALA A 287 -9.68 -11.99 -15.03
C ALA A 287 -10.86 -12.74 -15.71
N VAL A 288 -12.08 -12.66 -15.13
CA VAL A 288 -13.27 -13.27 -15.71
C VAL A 288 -13.76 -12.51 -16.93
N CYS A 289 -13.66 -11.18 -16.95
CA CYS A 289 -14.11 -10.38 -18.09
C CYS A 289 -13.15 -10.44 -19.28
N GLU A 290 -11.85 -10.40 -19.03
CA GLU A 290 -10.84 -10.20 -20.07
C GLU A 290 -10.05 -11.47 -20.42
N ALA A 291 -9.98 -12.46 -19.51
CA ALA A 291 -9.18 -13.68 -19.71
C ALA A 291 -9.98 -14.98 -19.46
N PHE A 292 -11.32 -14.95 -19.57
CA PHE A 292 -12.19 -16.08 -19.26
C PHE A 292 -11.83 -17.37 -20.00
N ASP A 293 -11.49 -17.27 -21.28
CA ASP A 293 -11.19 -18.44 -22.12
C ASP A 293 -9.88 -19.16 -21.73
N TYR A 294 -9.00 -18.48 -21.02
CA TYR A 294 -7.74 -19.02 -20.51
C TYR A 294 -7.88 -19.69 -19.14
N LEU A 295 -8.94 -19.35 -18.38
CA LEU A 295 -9.13 -19.85 -17.01
C LEU A 295 -9.41 -21.36 -17.01
N LYS A 296 -8.56 -22.12 -16.32
CA LYS A 296 -8.66 -23.58 -16.11
C LYS A 296 -9.36 -23.93 -14.79
N ALA A 297 -9.48 -22.96 -13.88
CA ALA A 297 -10.13 -23.10 -12.58
C ALA A 297 -10.86 -21.81 -12.20
N PRO A 298 -11.85 -21.84 -11.29
CA PRO A 298 -12.39 -20.63 -10.68
C PRO A 298 -11.30 -19.84 -9.98
N VAL A 299 -11.39 -18.50 -10.02
CA VAL A 299 -10.47 -17.63 -9.24
C VAL A 299 -10.72 -17.83 -7.76
N VAL A 300 -9.66 -18.07 -6.98
CA VAL A 300 -9.74 -18.22 -5.53
C VAL A 300 -9.20 -16.95 -4.85
N LYS A 301 -10.01 -16.38 -3.95
CA LYS A 301 -9.66 -15.20 -3.15
C LYS A 301 -9.30 -15.63 -1.73
N VAL A 302 -8.16 -15.19 -1.24
CA VAL A 302 -7.72 -15.35 0.15
C VAL A 302 -7.74 -13.97 0.81
N THR A 303 -8.77 -13.70 1.59
CA THR A 303 -9.00 -12.39 2.23
C THR A 303 -9.14 -12.54 3.74
N ALA A 304 -9.06 -11.41 4.47
CA ALA A 304 -9.53 -11.38 5.84
C ALA A 304 -11.05 -11.68 5.90
N PRO A 305 -11.57 -12.24 7.00
CA PRO A 305 -13.00 -12.45 7.15
C PRO A 305 -13.75 -11.11 7.26
N HIS A 306 -15.05 -11.10 6.90
CA HIS A 306 -15.89 -9.90 7.02
C HIS A 306 -16.32 -9.67 8.48
N THR A 307 -15.35 -9.30 9.32
CA THR A 307 -15.53 -8.99 10.75
C THR A 307 -14.61 -7.83 11.13
N PRO A 308 -14.90 -7.08 12.21
CA PRO A 308 -13.93 -6.15 12.78
C PRO A 308 -12.65 -6.86 13.19
N VAL A 309 -11.52 -6.15 13.12
CA VAL A 309 -10.21 -6.70 13.50
C VAL A 309 -10.15 -6.97 15.01
N PRO A 310 -9.85 -8.19 15.45
CA PRO A 310 -9.72 -8.50 16.88
C PRO A 310 -8.44 -7.89 17.48
N ALA A 311 -8.47 -7.53 18.78
CA ALA A 311 -7.28 -7.09 19.50
C ALA A 311 -6.49 -8.24 20.16
N THR A 312 -7.18 -9.37 20.46
CA THR A 312 -6.53 -10.52 21.08
C THR A 312 -5.59 -11.21 20.10
N PRO A 313 -4.30 -11.43 20.41
CA PRO A 313 -3.30 -11.94 19.46
C PRO A 313 -3.70 -13.21 18.72
N SER A 314 -4.30 -14.19 19.42
CA SER A 314 -4.73 -15.46 18.80
C SER A 314 -5.88 -15.28 17.80
N LEU A 315 -6.83 -14.36 18.06
CA LEU A 315 -7.92 -14.06 17.15
C LEU A 315 -7.44 -13.18 16.00
N GLU A 316 -6.57 -12.21 16.27
CA GLU A 316 -5.96 -11.37 15.25
C GLU A 316 -5.14 -12.21 14.24
N GLN A 317 -4.37 -13.18 14.74
CA GLN A 317 -3.65 -14.13 13.89
C GLN A 317 -4.59 -14.99 13.03
N ALA A 318 -5.74 -15.41 13.56
CA ALA A 318 -6.74 -16.15 12.80
C ALA A 318 -7.47 -15.29 11.77
N TYR A 319 -7.57 -13.98 12.01
CA TYR A 319 -8.15 -12.99 11.11
C TYR A 319 -7.28 -12.78 9.86
N ILE A 320 -5.96 -12.62 10.01
CA ILE A 320 -5.03 -12.34 8.92
C ILE A 320 -4.97 -13.53 7.94
N PRO A 321 -4.93 -13.31 6.62
CA PRO A 321 -4.58 -14.35 5.65
C PRO A 321 -3.27 -15.04 6.04
N SER A 322 -3.24 -16.37 6.01
CA SER A 322 -2.08 -17.16 6.41
C SER A 322 -1.49 -17.95 5.25
N THR A 323 -0.23 -18.36 5.36
CA THR A 323 0.42 -19.24 4.39
C THR A 323 -0.37 -20.52 4.17
N THR A 324 -0.98 -21.11 5.22
CA THR A 324 -1.83 -22.30 5.09
C THR A 324 -3.08 -22.03 4.24
N LYS A 325 -3.74 -20.86 4.42
CA LYS A 325 -4.90 -20.48 3.58
C LYS A 325 -4.49 -20.28 2.12
N ILE A 326 -3.33 -19.65 1.87
CA ILE A 326 -2.79 -19.43 0.52
C ILE A 326 -2.42 -20.76 -0.13
N GLU A 327 -1.75 -21.65 0.57
CA GLU A 327 -1.41 -23.00 0.10
C GLU A 327 -2.65 -23.80 -0.28
N THR A 328 -3.67 -23.77 0.58
CA THR A 328 -4.96 -24.42 0.29
C THR A 328 -5.60 -23.84 -0.97
N ALA A 329 -5.54 -22.54 -1.18
CA ALA A 329 -6.05 -21.88 -2.38
C ALA A 329 -5.28 -22.31 -3.65
N VAL A 330 -3.94 -22.40 -3.57
CA VAL A 330 -3.10 -22.88 -4.67
C VAL A 330 -3.47 -24.32 -5.03
N ASN A 331 -3.58 -25.22 -4.06
CA ASN A 331 -3.98 -26.60 -4.31
C ASN A 331 -5.41 -26.69 -4.89
N THR A 332 -6.34 -25.86 -4.38
CA THR A 332 -7.71 -25.81 -4.90
C THR A 332 -7.77 -25.51 -6.40
N VAL A 333 -6.96 -24.55 -6.88
CA VAL A 333 -6.95 -24.22 -8.32
C VAL A 333 -6.17 -25.23 -9.15
N LEU A 334 -5.21 -25.95 -8.56
CA LEU A 334 -4.46 -27.02 -9.24
C LEU A 334 -5.29 -28.28 -9.40
N ASP A 335 -6.02 -28.68 -8.35
CA ASP A 335 -6.81 -29.91 -8.32
C ASP A 335 -8.19 -29.78 -8.99
N PHE A 336 -8.50 -28.58 -9.53
CA PHE A 336 -9.78 -28.33 -10.16
C PHE A 336 -9.93 -29.10 -11.49
N ASP A 337 -10.71 -30.19 -11.45
CA ASP A 337 -11.10 -30.92 -12.62
C ASP A 337 -12.26 -30.20 -13.33
N SER A 338 -11.95 -29.50 -14.43
CA SER A 338 -12.97 -28.86 -15.24
C SER A 338 -13.90 -29.92 -15.87
N PRO A 339 -15.22 -29.79 -15.72
CA PRO A 339 -16.16 -30.65 -16.50
C PRO A 339 -15.94 -30.58 -18.02
N ARG A 340 -15.28 -29.53 -18.53
CA ARG A 340 -14.89 -29.39 -19.94
C ARG A 340 -13.80 -30.39 -20.38
N ALA A 341 -12.91 -30.81 -19.45
CA ALA A 341 -11.88 -31.83 -19.78
C ALA A 341 -12.46 -33.25 -19.97
N ALA A 342 -13.66 -33.51 -19.48
CA ALA A 342 -14.34 -34.78 -19.60
C ALA A 342 -15.17 -34.93 -20.93
N MET A 343 -15.21 -33.90 -21.77
CA MET A 343 -15.98 -33.88 -23.06
C MET A 343 -15.06 -33.82 -24.29
N GLY A 344 -13.75 -34.04 -24.15
CA GLY A 344 -12.78 -34.04 -25.26
C GLY A 344 -12.25 -35.42 -25.62
#